data_7c6e69783529ddab2d9e6252b62f630d
#
_entry.id   7c6e69783529ddab2d9e6252b62f630d
#
_cell.length_a   1.000
_cell.length_b   1.000
_cell.length_c   1.000
_cell.angle_alpha   90.00
_cell.angle_beta   90.00
_cell.angle_gamma   90.00
#
_symmetry.space_group_name_H-M   'P 1'
#
loop_
_entity.id
_entity.type
_entity.pdbx_description
1 polymer ?
#
loop_
_entity_poly.entity_id
_entity_poly.type
_entity_poly.pdbx_seq_one_letter_code
_entity_poly.pdbx_strand_id
1 'polypeptide(L)'
;MISNDNPDQEMARRRFLERTLTSGAAAALLPVPSTWAQIPQTRPRTVNDSIQTSMQGAPLSMLFRGQTADACRAWQAKFRGQLTQLLGDSTPPKQWTTVVEDRAEFDDHIRHQLLLKCDGVPSLPVYLLVPRGLTAAQRAPGVLCVHGHGSHGYEPIVGRRDLEGVPANIKKNNYDYGLQFVRRGYVVAAPCMVPFGRRVDRARYGGNDPCAVTFVRMQSLGRLPITANLRDLRWSLNLLQSQSQVHSDRIGCAGLSYGGRMTMMVSAVDQRVRVASVSGALNLLQERMTLRHSCGSQMIPNLLRYGDYSEIGSLIAPRPCVWETGSVDSLIVPKWDEVFRDRLRRAYTALDATDQLHFDKFTGGHMWSGRIAFPLFDKVLKS
;
A
#
# COMPACT_ATOMS: atom_id res chain seq x y z
N MET A 1 -13.07 -3.05 -24.17
CA MET A 1 -13.58 -4.31 -24.66
C MET A 1 -13.72 -4.17 -26.17
N ILE A 2 -12.79 -4.69 -26.91
CA ILE A 2 -12.95 -4.99 -28.34
C ILE A 2 -12.29 -6.36 -28.49
N SER A 3 -13.11 -7.39 -28.70
CA SER A 3 -12.68 -8.74 -29.01
C SER A 3 -12.18 -8.74 -30.46
N ASN A 4 -10.89 -8.95 -30.64
CA ASN A 4 -10.33 -9.30 -31.93
C ASN A 4 -10.38 -10.84 -32.06
N ASP A 5 -11.54 -11.37 -32.40
CA ASP A 5 -11.65 -12.73 -32.93
C ASP A 5 -11.25 -12.68 -34.40
N ASN A 6 -10.08 -13.21 -34.68
CA ASN A 6 -9.60 -13.35 -36.05
C ASN A 6 -10.29 -14.57 -36.71
N PRO A 7 -11.15 -14.38 -37.74
CA PRO A 7 -11.87 -15.46 -38.38
C PRO A 7 -11.01 -16.57 -38.97
N ASP A 8 -9.76 -16.29 -39.28
CA ASP A 8 -8.82 -17.27 -39.85
C ASP A 8 -8.33 -18.32 -38.82
N GLN A 9 -8.32 -17.97 -37.54
CA GLN A 9 -7.95 -18.92 -36.48
C GLN A 9 -9.09 -19.90 -36.16
N GLU A 10 -10.32 -19.47 -36.30
CA GLU A 10 -11.48 -20.34 -36.07
C GLU A 10 -11.67 -21.33 -37.24
N MET A 11 -11.41 -20.90 -38.47
CA MET A 11 -11.43 -21.80 -39.64
C MET A 11 -10.29 -22.83 -39.59
N ALA A 12 -9.13 -22.48 -39.11
CA ALA A 12 -8.02 -23.44 -38.95
C ALA A 12 -8.31 -24.51 -37.88
N ARG A 13 -8.98 -24.15 -36.77
CA ARG A 13 -9.44 -25.10 -35.73
C ARG A 13 -10.52 -26.04 -36.23
N ARG A 14 -11.49 -25.56 -37.02
CA ARG A 14 -12.54 -26.43 -37.62
C ARG A 14 -11.95 -27.40 -38.62
N ARG A 15 -11.03 -27.01 -39.50
CA ARG A 15 -10.37 -27.90 -40.47
C ARG A 15 -9.46 -28.96 -39.81
N PHE A 16 -8.90 -28.68 -38.64
CA PHE A 16 -8.12 -29.66 -37.89
C PHE A 16 -9.02 -30.74 -37.27
N LEU A 17 -10.19 -30.36 -36.76
CA LEU A 17 -11.16 -31.30 -36.17
C LEU A 17 -11.87 -32.17 -37.25
N GLU A 18 -12.11 -31.65 -38.45
CA GLU A 18 -12.72 -32.40 -39.54
C GLU A 18 -11.76 -33.43 -40.18
N ARG A 19 -10.45 -33.20 -40.16
CA ARG A 19 -9.43 -34.11 -40.71
C ARG A 19 -9.13 -35.30 -39.81
N THR A 20 -9.50 -35.27 -38.53
CA THR A 20 -9.30 -36.40 -37.58
C THR A 20 -10.46 -37.39 -37.56
N LEU A 21 -11.55 -37.14 -38.30
CA LEU A 21 -12.74 -37.99 -38.30
C LEU A 21 -12.90 -38.88 -39.54
N THR A 22 -11.95 -38.88 -40.51
CA THR A 22 -12.10 -39.63 -41.79
C THR A 22 -11.07 -40.74 -42.01
N SER A 23 -10.29 -41.15 -41.00
CA SER A 23 -9.50 -42.37 -41.09
C SER A 23 -10.22 -43.52 -40.35
N GLY A 24 -11.15 -44.13 -41.01
CA GLY A 24 -11.85 -45.31 -40.54
C GLY A 24 -10.93 -46.53 -40.42
N ALA A 25 -10.46 -46.80 -39.22
CA ALA A 25 -10.08 -48.14 -38.81
C ALA A 25 -11.18 -48.64 -37.87
N ALA A 26 -11.97 -49.59 -38.33
CA ALA A 26 -12.94 -50.29 -37.50
C ALA A 26 -12.19 -51.09 -36.42
N ALA A 27 -11.86 -50.41 -35.30
CA ALA A 27 -11.45 -51.10 -34.10
C ALA A 27 -12.70 -51.72 -33.45
N ALA A 28 -12.74 -53.05 -33.38
CA ALA A 28 -13.79 -53.76 -32.66
C ALA A 28 -13.84 -53.23 -31.22
N LEU A 29 -14.93 -52.52 -30.92
CA LEU A 29 -15.22 -52.06 -29.56
C LEU A 29 -15.49 -53.31 -28.72
N LEU A 30 -14.52 -53.75 -27.96
CA LEU A 30 -14.74 -54.66 -26.84
C LEU A 30 -15.71 -53.98 -25.87
N PRO A 31 -16.74 -54.67 -25.37
CA PRO A 31 -17.65 -54.10 -24.40
C PRO A 31 -16.85 -53.72 -23.14
N VAL A 32 -16.72 -52.44 -22.87
CA VAL A 32 -16.14 -51.96 -21.63
C VAL A 32 -17.07 -52.39 -20.49
N PRO A 33 -16.60 -53.16 -19.49
CA PRO A 33 -17.44 -53.57 -18.39
C PRO A 33 -18.05 -52.36 -17.72
N SER A 34 -19.37 -52.35 -17.51
CA SER A 34 -20.12 -51.26 -16.86
C SER A 34 -19.71 -50.98 -15.40
N THR A 35 -18.74 -51.72 -14.88
CA THR A 35 -18.16 -51.55 -13.54
C THR A 35 -17.15 -50.40 -13.41
N TRP A 36 -16.80 -49.70 -14.51
CA TRP A 36 -15.91 -48.53 -14.46
C TRP A 36 -16.63 -47.25 -14.06
N ALA A 37 -17.95 -47.31 -13.85
CA ALA A 37 -18.78 -46.10 -13.65
C ALA A 37 -18.76 -45.50 -12.22
N GLN A 38 -18.00 -46.04 -11.29
CA GLN A 38 -18.03 -45.57 -9.88
C GLN A 38 -16.68 -45.65 -9.15
N ILE A 39 -15.59 -45.31 -9.79
CA ILE A 39 -14.41 -44.97 -9.01
C ILE A 39 -14.67 -43.53 -8.52
N PRO A 40 -14.82 -43.25 -7.20
CA PRO A 40 -14.92 -41.90 -6.70
C PRO A 40 -13.67 -41.18 -7.19
N GLN A 41 -13.83 -40.22 -8.10
CA GLN A 41 -12.72 -39.34 -8.46
C GLN A 41 -12.40 -38.52 -7.24
N THR A 42 -11.48 -38.98 -6.41
CA THR A 42 -10.90 -38.16 -5.36
C THR A 42 -10.23 -36.96 -6.03
N ARG A 43 -10.80 -35.76 -5.86
CA ARG A 43 -10.22 -34.56 -6.40
C ARG A 43 -8.78 -34.43 -5.87
N PRO A 44 -7.76 -34.38 -6.75
CA PRO A 44 -6.39 -34.29 -6.29
C PRO A 44 -6.21 -32.96 -5.54
N ARG A 45 -5.46 -33.00 -4.45
CA ARG A 45 -5.07 -31.79 -3.72
C ARG A 45 -4.22 -30.90 -4.63
N THR A 46 -4.70 -29.67 -4.91
CA THR A 46 -4.00 -28.73 -5.79
C THR A 46 -2.90 -27.97 -5.04
N VAL A 47 -2.00 -27.32 -5.79
CA VAL A 47 -1.02 -26.38 -5.22
C VAL A 47 -1.73 -25.27 -4.45
N ASN A 48 -2.87 -24.77 -4.96
CA ASN A 48 -3.66 -23.73 -4.27
C ASN A 48 -4.18 -24.20 -2.92
N ASP A 49 -4.70 -25.44 -2.82
CA ASP A 49 -5.16 -26.02 -1.55
C ASP A 49 -4.00 -26.11 -0.54
N SER A 50 -2.80 -26.45 -1.02
CA SER A 50 -1.60 -26.50 -0.17
C SER A 50 -1.16 -25.12 0.31
N ILE A 51 -1.12 -24.13 -0.58
CA ILE A 51 -0.79 -22.74 -0.25
C ILE A 51 -1.80 -22.21 0.79
N GLN A 52 -3.10 -22.37 0.55
CA GLN A 52 -4.15 -21.92 1.44
C GLN A 52 -4.01 -22.52 2.84
N THR A 53 -3.78 -23.86 2.93
CA THR A 53 -3.55 -24.54 4.20
C THR A 53 -2.33 -23.97 4.94
N SER A 54 -1.22 -23.75 4.21
CA SER A 54 0.01 -23.20 4.78
C SER A 54 -0.17 -21.77 5.30
N MET A 55 -0.95 -20.96 4.60
CA MET A 55 -1.24 -19.58 5.02
C MET A 55 -2.17 -19.54 6.25
N GLN A 56 -3.20 -20.39 6.27
CA GLN A 56 -4.10 -20.51 7.43
C GLN A 56 -3.36 -21.01 8.67
N GLY A 57 -2.45 -21.98 8.50
CA GLY A 57 -1.60 -22.52 9.56
C GLY A 57 -0.30 -21.74 9.80
N ALA A 58 -0.19 -20.49 9.33
CA ALA A 58 1.03 -19.71 9.49
C ALA A 58 1.39 -19.52 10.98
N PRO A 59 2.68 -19.66 11.36
CA PRO A 59 3.09 -19.71 12.78
C PRO A 59 2.83 -18.42 13.55
N LEU A 60 2.97 -17.25 12.90
CA LEU A 60 2.83 -15.92 13.52
C LEU A 60 3.55 -15.88 14.90
N SER A 61 4.80 -16.38 14.95
CA SER A 61 5.52 -16.71 16.18
C SER A 61 5.82 -15.51 17.09
N MET A 62 5.64 -14.29 16.59
CA MET A 62 5.88 -13.06 17.31
C MET A 62 4.61 -12.21 17.51
N LEU A 63 3.41 -12.83 17.59
CA LEU A 63 2.22 -12.10 18.02
C LEU A 63 2.41 -11.53 19.42
N PHE A 64 2.06 -10.25 19.61
CA PHE A 64 2.09 -9.68 20.94
C PHE A 64 0.95 -10.24 21.81
N ARG A 65 1.32 -10.83 22.96
CA ARG A 65 0.39 -11.43 23.93
C ARG A 65 0.55 -10.87 25.33
N GLY A 66 1.48 -9.91 25.51
CA GLY A 66 1.75 -9.28 26.80
C GLY A 66 0.65 -8.29 27.21
N GLN A 67 0.73 -7.84 28.48
CA GLN A 67 -0.22 -6.90 29.06
C GLN A 67 0.46 -5.67 29.69
N THR A 68 1.78 -5.65 29.80
CA THR A 68 2.54 -4.57 30.43
C THR A 68 3.29 -3.73 29.42
N ALA A 69 3.57 -2.49 29.77
CA ALA A 69 4.32 -1.55 28.95
C ALA A 69 5.73 -2.08 28.60
N ASP A 70 6.42 -2.66 29.58
CA ASP A 70 7.77 -3.19 29.37
C ASP A 70 7.76 -4.40 28.41
N ALA A 71 6.79 -5.31 28.58
CA ALA A 71 6.61 -6.44 27.67
C ALA A 71 6.30 -5.94 26.24
N CYS A 72 5.49 -4.89 26.11
CA CYS A 72 5.18 -4.31 24.81
C CYS A 72 6.39 -3.65 24.15
N ARG A 73 7.14 -2.83 24.89
CA ARG A 73 8.37 -2.20 24.39
C ARG A 73 9.43 -3.21 23.99
N ALA A 74 9.65 -4.24 24.79
CA ALA A 74 10.57 -5.32 24.48
C ALA A 74 10.14 -6.08 23.21
N TRP A 75 8.84 -6.39 23.07
CA TRP A 75 8.28 -6.99 21.89
C TRP A 75 8.42 -6.08 20.65
N GLN A 76 8.10 -4.79 20.77
CA GLN A 76 8.26 -3.83 19.68
C GLN A 76 9.70 -3.76 19.17
N ALA A 77 10.68 -3.73 20.08
CA ALA A 77 12.10 -3.73 19.72
C ALA A 77 12.47 -4.99 18.93
N LYS A 78 12.09 -6.17 19.46
CA LYS A 78 12.35 -7.47 18.81
C LYS A 78 11.66 -7.60 17.45
N PHE A 79 10.37 -7.26 17.38
CA PHE A 79 9.60 -7.38 16.12
C PHE A 79 10.07 -6.35 15.07
N ARG A 80 10.43 -5.12 15.47
CA ARG A 80 11.01 -4.12 14.56
C ARG A 80 12.36 -4.58 14.00
N GLY A 81 13.21 -5.21 14.80
CA GLY A 81 14.46 -5.83 14.34
C GLY A 81 14.20 -6.90 13.28
N GLN A 82 13.25 -7.82 13.55
CA GLN A 82 12.87 -8.86 12.60
C GLN A 82 12.26 -8.28 11.31
N LEU A 83 11.40 -7.28 11.43
CA LEU A 83 10.81 -6.59 10.27
C LEU A 83 11.89 -5.92 9.40
N THR A 84 12.88 -5.27 10.04
CA THR A 84 14.01 -4.66 9.32
C THR A 84 14.83 -5.71 8.55
N GLN A 85 15.07 -6.89 9.14
CA GLN A 85 15.72 -7.99 8.43
C GLN A 85 14.92 -8.47 7.23
N LEU A 86 13.60 -8.60 7.35
CA LEU A 86 12.73 -9.03 6.26
C LEU A 86 12.64 -8.00 5.12
N LEU A 87 12.64 -6.73 5.44
CA LEU A 87 12.58 -5.63 4.48
C LEU A 87 13.91 -5.39 3.78
N GLY A 88 15.04 -5.65 4.44
CA GLY A 88 16.35 -5.20 3.97
C GLY A 88 16.55 -3.69 4.11
N ASP A 89 17.56 -3.17 3.44
CA ASP A 89 17.95 -1.76 3.57
C ASP A 89 16.96 -0.80 2.93
N SER A 90 16.37 0.06 3.74
CA SER A 90 15.48 1.17 3.36
C SER A 90 16.05 2.53 3.77
N THR A 91 17.36 2.63 3.91
CA THR A 91 18.04 3.89 4.27
C THR A 91 17.89 4.92 3.14
N PRO A 92 17.34 6.11 3.41
CA PRO A 92 17.26 7.16 2.41
C PRO A 92 18.61 7.80 2.15
N PRO A 93 18.83 8.43 0.98
CA PRO A 93 20.01 9.25 0.73
C PRO A 93 20.21 10.32 1.81
N LYS A 94 21.44 10.51 2.25
CA LYS A 94 21.82 11.57 3.19
C LYS A 94 22.00 12.92 2.48
N GLN A 95 22.44 12.89 1.25
CA GLN A 95 22.64 14.04 0.38
C GLN A 95 21.95 13.77 -0.97
N TRP A 96 21.37 14.81 -1.54
CA TRP A 96 20.71 14.74 -2.84
C TRP A 96 20.65 16.11 -3.48
N THR A 97 20.43 16.12 -4.80
CA THR A 97 20.11 17.33 -5.56
C THR A 97 18.60 17.39 -5.77
N THR A 98 18.02 18.59 -5.61
CA THR A 98 16.62 18.86 -5.91
C THR A 98 16.53 19.67 -7.21
N VAL A 99 15.82 19.13 -8.20
CA VAL A 99 15.48 19.86 -9.42
C VAL A 99 14.03 20.27 -9.33
N VAL A 100 13.75 21.56 -9.50
CA VAL A 100 12.39 22.07 -9.65
C VAL A 100 12.00 21.94 -11.11
N GLU A 101 11.08 21.02 -11.40
CA GLU A 101 10.60 20.74 -12.77
C GLU A 101 9.44 21.66 -13.17
N ASP A 102 8.59 22.01 -12.21
CA ASP A 102 7.44 22.90 -12.40
C ASP A 102 7.09 23.62 -11.10
N ARG A 103 6.50 24.82 -11.22
CA ARG A 103 5.99 25.61 -10.10
C ARG A 103 4.71 26.30 -10.52
N ALA A 104 3.61 26.00 -9.83
CA ALA A 104 2.30 26.60 -10.05
C ALA A 104 1.81 27.31 -8.78
N GLU A 105 1.29 28.53 -8.95
CA GLU A 105 0.71 29.33 -7.86
C GLU A 105 -0.81 29.27 -7.92
N PHE A 106 -1.43 29.04 -6.77
CA PHE A 106 -2.86 29.04 -6.54
C PHE A 106 -3.19 30.09 -5.46
N ASP A 107 -4.46 30.41 -5.28
CA ASP A 107 -4.90 31.40 -4.29
C ASP A 107 -4.53 30.99 -2.86
N ASP A 108 -4.55 29.69 -2.57
CA ASP A 108 -4.37 29.10 -1.24
C ASP A 108 -3.00 28.43 -1.02
N HIS A 109 -2.26 28.07 -2.07
CA HIS A 109 -0.98 27.37 -1.97
C HIS A 109 -0.07 27.57 -3.19
N ILE A 110 1.18 27.18 -3.04
CA ILE A 110 2.15 27.00 -4.14
C ILE A 110 2.44 25.50 -4.27
N ARG A 111 2.34 24.98 -5.49
CA ARG A 111 2.70 23.60 -5.82
C ARG A 111 4.02 23.58 -6.57
N HIS A 112 5.01 22.91 -5.99
CA HIS A 112 6.27 22.60 -6.67
C HIS A 112 6.26 21.14 -7.12
N GLN A 113 6.64 20.88 -8.37
CA GLN A 113 6.97 19.55 -8.86
C GLN A 113 8.47 19.37 -8.82
N LEU A 114 8.93 18.51 -7.96
CA LEU A 114 10.34 18.28 -7.67
C LEU A 114 10.81 16.93 -8.17
N LEU A 115 12.06 16.86 -8.59
CA LEU A 115 12.76 15.61 -8.82
C LEU A 115 13.99 15.56 -7.90
N LEU A 116 13.97 14.66 -6.94
CA LEU A 116 15.10 14.40 -6.06
C LEU A 116 16.04 13.40 -6.74
N LYS A 117 17.33 13.73 -6.80
CA LYS A 117 18.36 12.92 -7.46
C LYS A 117 19.49 12.60 -6.49
N CYS A 118 19.90 11.34 -6.49
CA CYS A 118 21.11 10.86 -5.80
C CYS A 118 21.69 9.70 -6.60
N ASP A 119 23.01 9.62 -6.69
CA ASP A 119 23.67 8.53 -7.40
C ASP A 119 23.38 7.18 -6.73
N GLY A 120 23.27 6.13 -7.55
CA GLY A 120 23.01 4.77 -7.08
C GLY A 120 21.57 4.45 -6.71
N VAL A 121 20.66 5.42 -6.70
CA VAL A 121 19.21 5.19 -6.46
C VAL A 121 18.35 5.84 -7.54
N PRO A 122 17.19 5.26 -7.88
CA PRO A 122 16.26 5.88 -8.83
C PRO A 122 15.80 7.25 -8.32
N SER A 123 15.72 8.22 -9.23
CA SER A 123 15.22 9.56 -8.91
C SER A 123 13.79 9.50 -8.37
N LEU A 124 13.47 10.38 -7.42
CA LEU A 124 12.19 10.42 -6.76
C LEU A 124 11.41 11.69 -7.16
N PRO A 125 10.35 11.57 -7.97
CA PRO A 125 9.42 12.67 -8.21
C PRO A 125 8.57 12.91 -6.96
N VAL A 126 8.48 14.18 -6.52
CA VAL A 126 7.71 14.59 -5.35
C VAL A 126 6.97 15.88 -5.65
N TYR A 127 5.71 15.96 -5.31
CA TYR A 127 5.05 17.26 -5.17
C TYR A 127 5.28 17.81 -3.76
N LEU A 128 5.69 19.08 -3.68
CA LEU A 128 5.73 19.85 -2.45
C LEU A 128 4.68 20.97 -2.54
N LEU A 129 3.71 20.93 -1.64
CA LEU A 129 2.66 21.95 -1.53
C LEU A 129 2.96 22.82 -0.30
N VAL A 130 3.03 24.12 -0.51
CA VAL A 130 3.33 25.09 0.55
C VAL A 130 2.17 26.08 0.66
N PRO A 131 1.58 26.28 1.85
CA PRO A 131 0.54 27.29 2.05
C PRO A 131 1.00 28.68 1.60
N ARG A 132 0.12 29.44 0.93
CA ARG A 132 0.48 30.77 0.45
C ARG A 132 0.73 31.72 1.65
N GLY A 133 1.73 32.58 1.53
CA GLY A 133 2.11 33.51 2.56
C GLY A 133 2.93 32.91 3.73
N LEU A 134 3.20 31.65 3.73
CA LEU A 134 4.06 31.01 4.73
C LEU A 134 5.51 31.45 4.55
N THR A 135 6.11 31.98 5.59
CA THR A 135 7.51 32.43 5.62
C THR A 135 8.36 31.52 6.50
N ALA A 136 9.68 31.62 6.40
CA ALA A 136 10.60 30.89 7.28
C ALA A 136 10.44 31.25 8.78
N ALA A 137 9.92 32.42 9.07
CA ALA A 137 9.60 32.85 10.45
C ALA A 137 8.29 32.26 10.98
N GLN A 138 7.39 31.86 10.07
CA GLN A 138 6.06 31.29 10.40
C GLN A 138 6.03 29.83 9.97
N ARG A 139 6.74 28.97 10.72
CA ARG A 139 6.78 27.55 10.40
C ARG A 139 5.42 26.88 10.55
N ALA A 140 5.17 25.92 9.69
CA ALA A 140 3.98 25.06 9.71
C ALA A 140 4.35 23.59 9.94
N PRO A 141 3.44 22.76 10.47
CA PRO A 141 3.66 21.31 10.50
C PRO A 141 3.68 20.72 9.09
N GLY A 142 4.40 19.60 8.95
CA GLY A 142 4.49 18.85 7.69
C GLY A 142 3.57 17.64 7.65
N VAL A 143 3.09 17.27 6.45
CA VAL A 143 2.40 16.00 6.23
C VAL A 143 2.95 15.29 5.00
N LEU A 144 3.35 14.04 5.20
CA LEU A 144 3.67 13.12 4.11
C LEU A 144 2.37 12.47 3.63
N CYS A 145 1.93 12.77 2.41
CA CYS A 145 0.71 12.22 1.81
C CYS A 145 1.07 11.13 0.80
N VAL A 146 0.60 9.92 1.04
CA VAL A 146 1.04 8.71 0.33
C VAL A 146 -0.08 8.14 -0.53
N HIS A 147 0.11 8.08 -1.85
CA HIS A 147 -0.90 7.60 -2.79
C HIS A 147 -1.12 6.08 -2.77
N GLY A 148 -2.30 5.64 -3.16
CA GLY A 148 -2.65 4.23 -3.38
C GLY A 148 -2.30 3.73 -4.78
N HIS A 149 -2.86 2.57 -5.13
CA HIS A 149 -2.76 2.04 -6.48
C HIS A 149 -3.47 2.96 -7.50
N GLY A 150 -2.93 3.03 -8.69
CA GLY A 150 -3.57 3.73 -9.79
C GLY A 150 -2.58 4.23 -10.83
N SER A 151 -3.04 4.40 -12.08
CA SER A 151 -2.22 4.86 -13.20
C SER A 151 -1.70 6.28 -13.00
N HIS A 152 -2.46 7.11 -12.29
CA HIS A 152 -2.09 8.51 -12.04
C HIS A 152 -1.09 8.70 -10.88
N GLY A 153 -0.82 7.64 -10.09
CA GLY A 153 0.10 7.73 -8.95
C GLY A 153 -0.30 8.84 -7.98
N TYR A 154 0.59 9.81 -7.79
CA TYR A 154 0.45 10.90 -6.82
C TYR A 154 -0.37 12.12 -7.32
N GLU A 155 -0.75 12.17 -8.61
CA GLU A 155 -1.43 13.32 -9.22
C GLU A 155 -2.79 13.65 -8.54
N PRO A 156 -3.65 12.67 -8.21
CA PRO A 156 -4.92 12.97 -7.53
C PRO A 156 -4.73 13.59 -6.15
N ILE A 157 -3.68 13.19 -5.40
CA ILE A 157 -3.44 13.68 -4.04
C ILE A 157 -3.29 15.19 -3.99
N VAL A 158 -2.64 15.76 -5.03
CA VAL A 158 -2.35 17.19 -5.12
C VAL A 158 -3.36 17.95 -5.99
N GLY A 159 -4.46 17.31 -6.34
CA GLY A 159 -5.57 17.96 -7.04
C GLY A 159 -5.28 18.32 -8.51
N ARG A 160 -4.49 17.53 -9.26
CA ARG A 160 -4.21 17.74 -10.69
C ARG A 160 -5.45 17.46 -11.55
N ARG A 161 -6.47 18.30 -11.37
CA ARG A 161 -7.77 18.18 -12.08
C ARG A 161 -7.66 18.49 -13.57
N ASP A 162 -6.55 19.05 -14.01
CA ASP A 162 -6.16 19.32 -15.39
C ASP A 162 -5.78 18.05 -16.17
N LEU A 163 -5.51 16.94 -15.49
CA LEU A 163 -5.16 15.66 -16.12
C LEU A 163 -6.40 14.79 -16.34
N GLU A 164 -6.49 14.17 -17.53
CA GLU A 164 -7.59 13.26 -17.87
C GLU A 164 -7.74 12.12 -16.85
N GLY A 165 -8.97 11.81 -16.46
CA GLY A 165 -9.31 10.76 -15.49
C GLY A 165 -9.06 11.12 -14.02
N VAL A 166 -8.21 12.11 -13.72
CA VAL A 166 -7.91 12.52 -12.33
C VAL A 166 -9.12 13.12 -11.62
N PRO A 167 -9.95 14.00 -12.24
CA PRO A 167 -11.16 14.53 -11.60
C PRO A 167 -12.13 13.42 -11.16
N ALA A 168 -12.34 12.41 -12.00
CA ALA A 168 -13.20 11.27 -11.68
C ALA A 168 -12.65 10.43 -10.53
N ASN A 169 -11.33 10.23 -10.49
CA ASN A 169 -10.64 9.52 -9.40
C ASN A 169 -10.78 10.26 -8.08
N ILE A 170 -10.56 11.57 -8.07
CA ILE A 170 -10.73 12.43 -6.89
C ILE A 170 -12.17 12.36 -6.38
N LYS A 171 -13.16 12.54 -7.27
CA LYS A 171 -14.57 12.48 -6.89
C LYS A 171 -14.98 11.14 -6.29
N LYS A 172 -14.54 10.04 -6.91
CA LYS A 172 -14.87 8.67 -6.46
C LYS A 172 -14.31 8.34 -5.09
N ASN A 173 -13.06 8.75 -4.81
CA ASN A 173 -12.31 8.25 -3.67
C ASN A 173 -11.99 9.36 -2.65
N ASN A 174 -12.51 10.59 -2.82
CA ASN A 174 -12.13 11.78 -2.05
C ASN A 174 -10.59 11.92 -1.99
N TYR A 175 -9.94 11.84 -3.14
CA TYR A 175 -8.53 11.43 -3.23
C TYR A 175 -7.54 12.58 -3.18
N ASP A 176 -7.99 13.84 -3.10
CA ASP A 176 -7.14 15.03 -3.05
C ASP A 176 -6.76 15.45 -1.62
N TYR A 177 -6.55 14.47 -0.73
CA TYR A 177 -6.27 14.75 0.67
C TYR A 177 -4.98 15.53 0.91
N GLY A 178 -3.99 15.48 0.02
CA GLY A 178 -2.82 16.38 0.09
C GLY A 178 -3.21 17.83 -0.13
N LEU A 179 -4.10 18.09 -1.09
CA LEU A 179 -4.68 19.44 -1.29
C LEU A 179 -5.52 19.86 -0.08
N GLN A 180 -6.28 18.93 0.52
CA GLN A 180 -7.07 19.22 1.73
C GLN A 180 -6.17 19.54 2.93
N PHE A 181 -5.00 18.90 3.08
CA PHE A 181 -4.03 19.23 4.13
C PHE A 181 -3.37 20.61 3.92
N VAL A 182 -2.91 20.94 2.69
CA VAL A 182 -2.28 22.25 2.47
C VAL A 182 -3.25 23.40 2.72
N ARG A 183 -4.52 23.24 2.36
CA ARG A 183 -5.60 24.21 2.66
C ARG A 183 -5.86 24.39 4.15
N ARG A 184 -5.44 23.43 4.97
CA ARG A 184 -5.47 23.49 6.43
C ARG A 184 -4.18 24.05 7.02
N GLY A 185 -3.26 24.55 6.20
CA GLY A 185 -2.02 25.19 6.65
C GLY A 185 -0.86 24.23 6.88
N TYR A 186 -0.88 23.03 6.35
CA TYR A 186 0.25 22.11 6.39
C TYR A 186 1.15 22.25 5.17
N VAL A 187 2.45 22.06 5.34
CA VAL A 187 3.34 21.80 4.20
C VAL A 187 3.24 20.31 3.85
N VAL A 188 2.95 20.02 2.58
CA VAL A 188 2.68 18.65 2.16
C VAL A 188 3.76 18.14 1.20
N ALA A 189 4.32 16.97 1.45
CA ALA A 189 5.09 16.20 0.48
C ALA A 189 4.29 15.02 -0.02
N ALA A 190 4.17 14.85 -1.34
CA ALA A 190 3.49 13.74 -1.97
C ALA A 190 4.43 13.06 -2.98
N PRO A 191 5.17 12.00 -2.59
CA PRO A 191 6.07 11.28 -3.47
C PRO A 191 5.34 10.32 -4.42
N CYS A 192 5.91 10.13 -5.60
CA CYS A 192 5.46 9.12 -6.56
C CYS A 192 6.12 7.77 -6.23
N MET A 193 5.34 6.79 -5.80
CA MET A 193 5.83 5.46 -5.46
C MET A 193 6.04 4.56 -6.68
N VAL A 194 6.94 3.59 -6.55
CA VAL A 194 7.16 2.51 -7.52
C VAL A 194 6.04 1.46 -7.37
N PRO A 195 5.46 0.94 -8.46
CA PRO A 195 5.65 1.25 -9.87
C PRO A 195 4.47 2.06 -10.44
N PHE A 196 4.27 3.27 -9.98
CA PHE A 196 3.09 4.08 -10.34
C PHE A 196 3.49 5.39 -11.02
N GLY A 197 2.49 6.04 -11.66
CA GLY A 197 2.62 7.36 -12.24
C GLY A 197 3.85 7.51 -13.12
N ARG A 198 4.67 8.50 -12.87
CA ARG A 198 5.91 8.80 -13.60
C ARG A 198 7.06 7.81 -13.37
N ARG A 199 6.89 6.84 -12.46
CA ARG A 199 7.94 5.85 -12.15
C ARG A 199 7.75 4.51 -12.85
N VAL A 200 6.83 4.45 -13.81
CA VAL A 200 6.57 3.27 -14.62
C VAL A 200 6.61 3.63 -16.11
N ASP A 201 7.41 2.90 -16.85
CA ASP A 201 7.35 2.88 -18.32
C ASP A 201 6.49 1.69 -18.75
N ARG A 202 5.19 1.93 -18.94
CA ARG A 202 4.21 0.90 -19.25
C ARG A 202 4.52 0.14 -20.55
N ALA A 203 5.15 0.79 -21.51
CA ALA A 203 5.53 0.16 -22.78
C ALA A 203 6.49 -1.03 -22.56
N ARG A 204 7.33 -0.97 -21.51
CA ARG A 204 8.29 -2.03 -21.17
C ARG A 204 7.68 -3.20 -20.39
N TYR A 205 6.39 -3.13 -20.06
CA TYR A 205 5.69 -4.18 -19.29
C TYR A 205 4.82 -5.08 -20.19
N GLY A 206 4.72 -4.79 -21.50
CA GLY A 206 4.03 -5.65 -22.47
C GLY A 206 2.55 -5.90 -22.11
N GLY A 207 1.86 -4.89 -21.57
CA GLY A 207 0.45 -5.02 -21.15
C GLY A 207 0.24 -5.72 -19.80
N ASN A 208 1.29 -6.24 -19.17
CA ASN A 208 1.18 -6.90 -17.87
C ASN A 208 1.02 -5.90 -16.72
N ASP A 209 0.52 -6.38 -15.57
CA ASP A 209 0.38 -5.56 -14.35
C ASP A 209 1.74 -5.06 -13.86
N PRO A 210 1.98 -3.74 -13.78
CA PRO A 210 3.25 -3.18 -13.34
C PRO A 210 3.68 -3.64 -11.95
N CYS A 211 2.75 -3.85 -11.02
CA CYS A 211 3.06 -4.34 -9.67
C CYS A 211 3.63 -5.76 -9.71
N ALA A 212 3.01 -6.66 -10.48
CA ALA A 212 3.46 -8.04 -10.62
C ALA A 212 4.84 -8.11 -11.29
N VAL A 213 5.00 -7.40 -12.42
CA VAL A 213 6.27 -7.37 -13.17
C VAL A 213 7.40 -6.79 -12.32
N THR A 214 7.16 -5.66 -11.65
CA THR A 214 8.17 -5.02 -10.80
C THR A 214 8.56 -5.93 -9.64
N PHE A 215 7.58 -6.58 -8.99
CA PHE A 215 7.84 -7.51 -7.90
C PHE A 215 8.74 -8.67 -8.36
N VAL A 216 8.39 -9.35 -9.46
CA VAL A 216 9.18 -10.48 -9.98
C VAL A 216 10.60 -10.04 -10.34
N ARG A 217 10.77 -8.92 -11.06
CA ARG A 217 12.09 -8.39 -11.44
C ARG A 217 12.93 -8.00 -10.23
N MET A 218 12.34 -7.38 -9.22
CA MET A 218 13.08 -7.00 -8.01
C MET A 218 13.42 -8.21 -7.16
N GLN A 219 12.54 -9.21 -7.07
CA GLN A 219 12.81 -10.47 -6.36
C GLN A 219 14.02 -11.21 -6.94
N SER A 220 14.20 -11.23 -8.27
CA SER A 220 15.38 -11.86 -8.89
C SER A 220 16.71 -11.16 -8.51
N LEU A 221 16.64 -9.94 -7.96
CA LEU A 221 17.76 -9.17 -7.43
C LEU A 221 17.82 -9.17 -5.88
N GLY A 222 16.99 -9.97 -5.21
CA GLY A 222 16.87 -9.95 -3.75
C GLY A 222 16.31 -8.63 -3.18
N ARG A 223 15.54 -7.88 -3.97
CA ARG A 223 14.98 -6.57 -3.59
C ARG A 223 13.45 -6.62 -3.53
N LEU A 224 12.85 -5.70 -2.75
CA LEU A 224 11.41 -5.59 -2.58
C LEU A 224 10.90 -4.21 -3.02
N PRO A 225 9.78 -4.13 -3.78
CA PRO A 225 9.14 -2.84 -4.08
C PRO A 225 8.73 -2.07 -2.82
N ILE A 226 8.22 -2.77 -1.80
CA ILE A 226 7.83 -2.16 -0.52
C ILE A 226 9.02 -1.49 0.19
N THR A 227 10.21 -2.09 0.12
CA THR A 227 11.44 -1.54 0.71
C THR A 227 11.92 -0.31 -0.05
N ALA A 228 11.86 -0.35 -1.39
CA ALA A 228 12.19 0.81 -2.21
C ALA A 228 11.25 1.99 -1.91
N ASN A 229 9.94 1.72 -1.80
CA ASN A 229 8.97 2.74 -1.44
C ASN A 229 9.16 3.26 0.00
N LEU A 230 9.50 2.39 0.94
CA LEU A 230 9.80 2.80 2.32
C LEU A 230 11.01 3.74 2.37
N ARG A 231 12.09 3.44 1.61
CA ARG A 231 13.24 4.35 1.43
C ARG A 231 12.79 5.70 0.90
N ASP A 232 11.95 5.70 -0.15
CA ASP A 232 11.51 6.92 -0.82
C ASP A 232 10.59 7.78 0.08
N LEU A 233 9.75 7.15 0.91
CA LEU A 233 8.96 7.86 1.92
C LEU A 233 9.85 8.48 3.01
N ARG A 234 10.87 7.76 3.48
CA ARG A 234 11.84 8.29 4.44
C ARG A 234 12.70 9.43 3.83
N TRP A 235 13.00 9.35 2.53
CA TRP A 235 13.61 10.46 1.80
C TRP A 235 12.69 11.69 1.73
N SER A 236 11.40 11.47 1.51
CA SER A 236 10.41 12.55 1.54
C SER A 236 10.23 13.17 2.93
N LEU A 237 10.43 12.40 4.02
CA LEU A 237 10.54 12.96 5.38
C LEU A 237 11.79 13.84 5.52
N ASN A 238 12.94 13.44 4.95
CA ASN A 238 14.14 14.27 4.92
C ASN A 238 13.88 15.58 4.14
N LEU A 239 13.17 15.51 3.01
CA LEU A 239 12.77 16.68 2.24
C LEU A 239 11.91 17.63 3.09
N LEU A 240 10.88 17.13 3.79
CA LEU A 240 10.05 17.97 4.67
C LEU A 240 10.89 18.64 5.76
N GLN A 241 11.78 17.89 6.41
CA GLN A 241 12.65 18.42 7.46
C GLN A 241 13.66 19.46 6.96
N SER A 242 14.06 19.40 5.70
CA SER A 242 14.98 20.38 5.08
C SER A 242 14.31 21.69 4.71
N GLN A 243 12.97 21.77 4.71
CA GLN A 243 12.27 23.01 4.40
C GLN A 243 12.30 23.96 5.59
N SER A 244 12.80 25.18 5.40
CA SER A 244 12.89 26.19 6.47
C SER A 244 11.53 26.58 7.07
N GLN A 245 10.45 26.42 6.28
CA GLN A 245 9.07 26.71 6.72
C GLN A 245 8.43 25.55 7.48
N VAL A 246 9.09 24.39 7.67
CA VAL A 246 8.53 23.23 8.35
C VAL A 246 9.06 23.09 9.77
N HIS A 247 8.18 22.85 10.72
CA HIS A 247 8.57 22.35 12.03
C HIS A 247 9.06 20.90 11.89
N SER A 248 10.35 20.69 11.97
CA SER A 248 11.03 19.41 11.71
C SER A 248 10.59 18.26 12.63
N ASP A 249 10.04 18.56 13.79
CA ASP A 249 9.52 17.65 14.82
C ASP A 249 8.00 17.48 14.79
N ARG A 250 7.28 18.18 13.90
CA ARG A 250 5.81 18.18 13.76
C ARG A 250 5.41 17.65 12.38
N ILE A 251 5.68 16.37 12.13
CA ILE A 251 5.38 15.72 10.85
C ILE A 251 4.39 14.58 11.06
N GLY A 252 3.30 14.58 10.27
CA GLY A 252 2.33 13.51 10.17
C GLY A 252 2.47 12.73 8.87
N CYS A 253 1.78 11.58 8.78
CA CYS A 253 1.70 10.80 7.56
C CYS A 253 0.28 10.30 7.32
N ALA A 254 -0.22 10.42 6.09
CA ALA A 254 -1.57 10.03 5.71
C ALA A 254 -1.61 9.35 4.35
N GLY A 255 -2.47 8.34 4.19
CA GLY A 255 -2.62 7.68 2.90
C GLY A 255 -3.80 6.72 2.82
N LEU A 256 -4.28 6.50 1.60
CA LEU A 256 -5.40 5.63 1.28
C LEU A 256 -4.91 4.37 0.56
N SER A 257 -5.51 3.20 0.87
CA SER A 257 -5.28 1.96 0.13
C SER A 257 -3.84 1.46 0.28
N TYR A 258 -3.11 1.28 -0.80
CA TYR A 258 -1.66 1.05 -0.76
C TYR A 258 -0.92 2.20 -0.06
N GLY A 259 -1.38 3.44 -0.24
CA GLY A 259 -0.88 4.58 0.51
C GLY A 259 -1.10 4.45 2.02
N GLY A 260 -2.25 3.92 2.44
CA GLY A 260 -2.51 3.56 3.85
C GLY A 260 -1.56 2.47 4.34
N ARG A 261 -1.31 1.44 3.53
CA ARG A 261 -0.32 0.40 3.83
C ARG A 261 1.07 0.98 4.03
N MET A 262 1.49 1.87 3.13
CA MET A 262 2.81 2.50 3.20
C MET A 262 2.90 3.54 4.33
N THR A 263 1.80 4.23 4.66
CA THR A 263 1.69 5.07 5.86
C THR A 263 1.92 4.25 7.12
N MET A 264 1.27 3.09 7.25
CA MET A 264 1.53 2.15 8.34
C MET A 264 3.00 1.74 8.40
N MET A 265 3.60 1.37 7.25
CA MET A 265 4.99 0.91 7.18
C MET A 265 5.97 1.99 7.63
N VAL A 266 5.89 3.20 7.06
CA VAL A 266 6.82 4.27 7.42
C VAL A 266 6.62 4.72 8.86
N SER A 267 5.39 4.77 9.36
CA SER A 267 5.10 5.14 10.76
C SER A 267 5.60 4.09 11.75
N ALA A 268 5.59 2.79 11.37
CA ALA A 268 6.12 1.70 12.21
C ALA A 268 7.64 1.78 12.42
N VAL A 269 8.39 2.23 11.40
CA VAL A 269 9.87 2.19 11.41
C VAL A 269 10.52 3.55 11.61
N ASP A 270 9.82 4.65 11.36
CA ASP A 270 10.37 6.02 11.45
C ASP A 270 9.64 6.84 12.53
N GLN A 271 10.37 7.17 13.59
CA GLN A 271 9.82 7.88 14.76
C GLN A 271 9.51 9.37 14.50
N ARG A 272 9.94 9.91 13.36
CA ARG A 272 9.63 11.29 12.95
C ARG A 272 8.17 11.48 12.62
N VAL A 273 7.44 10.43 12.26
CA VAL A 273 5.99 10.47 12.06
C VAL A 273 5.31 10.52 13.43
N ARG A 274 4.79 11.69 13.79
CA ARG A 274 4.17 11.95 15.11
C ARG A 274 2.71 11.50 15.19
N VAL A 275 2.01 11.52 14.08
CA VAL A 275 0.62 11.09 13.94
C VAL A 275 0.42 10.43 12.57
N ALA A 276 -0.40 9.38 12.52
CA ALA A 276 -0.66 8.67 11.28
C ALA A 276 -2.17 8.53 10.99
N SER A 277 -2.54 8.60 9.71
CA SER A 277 -3.86 8.19 9.22
C SER A 277 -3.73 7.10 8.18
N VAL A 278 -4.15 5.90 8.54
CA VAL A 278 -4.12 4.68 7.72
C VAL A 278 -5.52 4.41 7.20
N SER A 279 -5.79 4.75 5.95
CA SER A 279 -7.12 4.61 5.35
C SER A 279 -7.19 3.42 4.39
N GLY A 280 -8.28 2.62 4.45
CA GLY A 280 -8.57 1.52 3.53
C GLY A 280 -7.52 0.40 3.52
N ALA A 281 -6.81 0.15 4.63
CA ALA A 281 -5.72 -0.82 4.71
C ALA A 281 -5.80 -1.78 5.91
N LEU A 282 -6.98 -1.89 6.55
CA LEU A 282 -7.23 -2.78 7.69
C LEU A 282 -7.54 -4.20 7.21
N ASN A 283 -6.54 -4.91 6.74
CA ASN A 283 -6.65 -6.31 6.36
C ASN A 283 -5.37 -7.07 6.71
N LEU A 284 -5.52 -8.29 7.16
CA LEU A 284 -4.42 -9.20 7.41
C LEU A 284 -3.92 -9.80 6.10
N LEU A 285 -2.60 -10.00 5.99
CA LEU A 285 -2.01 -10.66 4.84
C LEU A 285 -2.47 -12.13 4.77
N GLN A 286 -2.49 -12.80 5.93
CA GLN A 286 -2.94 -14.19 6.07
C GLN A 286 -4.33 -14.41 5.46
N GLU A 287 -5.28 -13.55 5.81
CA GLU A 287 -6.64 -13.61 5.30
C GLU A 287 -6.73 -13.21 3.83
N ARG A 288 -6.12 -12.08 3.50
CA ARG A 288 -6.23 -11.53 2.15
C ARG A 288 -5.74 -12.52 1.09
N MET A 289 -4.65 -13.23 1.36
CA MET A 289 -4.09 -14.18 0.41
C MET A 289 -4.86 -15.49 0.33
N THR A 290 -5.66 -15.85 1.32
CA THR A 290 -6.54 -17.04 1.28
C THR A 290 -7.84 -16.79 0.53
N LEU A 291 -8.38 -15.57 0.60
CA LEU A 291 -9.66 -15.20 -0.01
C LEU A 291 -9.49 -14.40 -1.31
N ARG A 292 -8.40 -13.68 -1.45
CA ARG A 292 -8.11 -12.78 -2.57
C ARG A 292 -6.61 -12.79 -2.87
N HIS A 293 -6.24 -12.37 -4.06
CA HIS A 293 -4.85 -12.03 -4.35
C HIS A 293 -4.47 -10.66 -3.77
N SER A 294 -3.19 -10.43 -3.57
CA SER A 294 -2.65 -9.12 -3.20
C SER A 294 -1.59 -8.69 -4.22
N CYS A 295 -1.36 -7.38 -4.28
CA CYS A 295 -0.34 -6.81 -5.17
C CYS A 295 1.07 -7.16 -4.68
N GLY A 296 1.96 -7.53 -5.59
CA GLY A 296 3.37 -7.81 -5.29
C GLY A 296 4.10 -6.65 -4.62
N SER A 297 3.69 -5.40 -4.89
CA SER A 297 4.27 -4.22 -4.25
C SER A 297 4.09 -4.15 -2.73
N GLN A 298 3.18 -4.95 -2.15
CA GLN A 298 2.92 -5.01 -0.71
C GLN A 298 3.60 -6.22 -0.04
N MET A 299 4.16 -7.14 -0.81
CA MET A 299 4.64 -8.40 -0.26
C MET A 299 5.95 -8.23 0.52
N ILE A 300 5.96 -8.84 1.70
CA ILE A 300 7.15 -9.03 2.55
C ILE A 300 7.32 -10.54 2.69
N PRO A 301 8.25 -11.15 1.95
CA PRO A 301 8.51 -12.59 2.07
C PRO A 301 8.78 -13.01 3.51
N ASN A 302 8.27 -14.15 3.91
CA ASN A 302 8.39 -14.71 5.25
C ASN A 302 7.71 -13.92 6.40
N LEU A 303 6.98 -12.84 6.14
CA LEU A 303 6.31 -12.07 7.20
C LEU A 303 5.44 -12.97 8.09
N LEU A 304 4.63 -13.86 7.48
CA LEU A 304 3.69 -14.72 8.20
C LEU A 304 4.36 -15.78 9.11
N ARG A 305 5.68 -15.96 9.05
CA ARG A 305 6.40 -16.76 10.04
C ARG A 305 6.44 -16.08 11.40
N TYR A 306 6.38 -14.77 11.44
CA TYR A 306 6.61 -13.95 12.64
C TYR A 306 5.37 -13.18 13.06
N GLY A 307 4.67 -12.53 12.14
CA GLY A 307 3.49 -11.72 12.40
C GLY A 307 2.76 -11.38 11.10
N ASP A 308 1.84 -10.44 11.17
CA ASP A 308 1.08 -9.95 10.04
C ASP A 308 1.11 -8.41 10.01
N TYR A 309 0.34 -7.78 9.16
CA TYR A 309 0.24 -6.31 9.07
C TYR A 309 -0.26 -5.66 10.36
N SER A 310 -1.06 -6.34 11.16
CA SER A 310 -1.49 -5.83 12.48
C SER A 310 -0.33 -5.67 13.46
N GLU A 311 0.66 -6.58 13.42
CA GLU A 311 1.87 -6.46 14.24
C GLU A 311 2.73 -5.28 13.78
N ILE A 312 2.80 -5.03 12.45
CA ILE A 312 3.47 -3.83 11.93
C ILE A 312 2.74 -2.57 12.39
N GLY A 313 1.39 -2.55 12.28
CA GLY A 313 0.57 -1.44 12.79
C GLY A 313 0.76 -1.18 14.28
N SER A 314 0.93 -2.24 15.07
CA SER A 314 1.16 -2.16 16.53
C SER A 314 2.52 -1.53 16.91
N LEU A 315 3.48 -1.46 15.98
CA LEU A 315 4.74 -0.72 16.19
C LEU A 315 4.56 0.81 16.21
N ILE A 316 3.39 1.33 15.77
CA ILE A 316 3.08 2.76 15.82
C ILE A 316 2.82 3.19 17.26
N ALA A 317 2.21 2.33 18.08
CA ALA A 317 1.93 2.62 19.48
C ALA A 317 3.19 3.06 20.26
N PRO A 318 3.09 4.04 21.18
CA PRO A 318 1.88 4.71 21.65
C PRO A 318 1.46 5.96 20.85
N ARG A 319 2.07 6.25 19.71
CA ARG A 319 1.80 7.48 18.93
C ARG A 319 0.38 7.49 18.37
N PRO A 320 -0.28 8.68 18.30
CA PRO A 320 -1.62 8.83 17.75
C PRO A 320 -1.76 8.24 16.35
N CYS A 321 -2.79 7.40 16.16
CA CYS A 321 -3.06 6.81 14.87
C CYS A 321 -4.56 6.63 14.66
N VAL A 322 -5.06 7.06 13.50
CA VAL A 322 -6.44 6.77 13.07
C VAL A 322 -6.43 5.76 11.93
N TRP A 323 -7.34 4.79 12.02
CA TRP A 323 -7.56 3.74 11.04
C TRP A 323 -8.95 3.92 10.43
N GLU A 324 -8.99 4.32 9.15
CA GLU A 324 -10.24 4.63 8.46
C GLU A 324 -10.71 3.46 7.61
N THR A 325 -12.00 3.15 7.68
CA THR A 325 -12.63 2.06 6.92
C THR A 325 -14.03 2.47 6.47
N GLY A 326 -14.29 2.41 5.17
CA GLY A 326 -15.65 2.58 4.64
C GLY A 326 -16.54 1.38 4.98
N SER A 327 -17.79 1.65 5.36
CA SER A 327 -18.76 0.62 5.78
C SER A 327 -19.07 -0.42 4.69
N VAL A 328 -18.89 -0.03 3.42
CA VAL A 328 -19.07 -0.88 2.23
C VAL A 328 -17.76 -1.02 1.43
N ASP A 329 -16.62 -0.85 2.05
CA ASP A 329 -15.32 -1.09 1.41
C ASP A 329 -15.15 -2.59 1.12
N SER A 330 -15.27 -2.96 -0.16
CA SER A 330 -15.19 -4.35 -0.61
C SER A 330 -13.80 -4.99 -0.40
N LEU A 331 -12.77 -4.21 -0.10
CA LEU A 331 -11.42 -4.71 0.19
C LEU A 331 -11.25 -5.14 1.65
N ILE A 332 -12.18 -4.81 2.52
CA ILE A 332 -12.15 -5.13 3.94
C ILE A 332 -13.14 -6.26 4.24
N VAL A 333 -12.69 -7.28 4.95
CA VAL A 333 -13.53 -8.40 5.41
C VAL A 333 -13.83 -8.21 6.89
N PRO A 334 -15.11 -8.04 7.30
CA PRO A 334 -15.46 -7.64 8.67
C PRO A 334 -14.87 -8.51 9.78
N LYS A 335 -14.89 -9.85 9.61
CA LYS A 335 -14.30 -10.79 10.58
C LYS A 335 -12.83 -10.52 10.85
N TRP A 336 -12.06 -10.25 9.82
CA TRP A 336 -10.62 -10.05 9.91
C TRP A 336 -10.25 -8.61 10.28
N ASP A 337 -11.10 -7.63 9.92
CA ASP A 337 -11.00 -6.26 10.41
C ASP A 337 -11.03 -6.23 11.95
N GLU A 338 -11.92 -7.01 12.58
CA GLU A 338 -11.98 -7.08 14.04
C GLU A 338 -10.72 -7.72 14.64
N VAL A 339 -10.24 -8.82 14.07
CA VAL A 339 -8.96 -9.43 14.52
C VAL A 339 -7.80 -8.44 14.41
N PHE A 340 -7.75 -7.65 13.33
CA PHE A 340 -6.74 -6.62 13.14
C PHE A 340 -6.82 -5.56 14.24
N ARG A 341 -8.04 -5.05 14.52
CA ARG A 341 -8.29 -4.04 15.56
C ARG A 341 -7.92 -4.53 16.95
N ASP A 342 -8.26 -5.76 17.28
CA ASP A 342 -7.96 -6.36 18.59
C ASP A 342 -6.44 -6.47 18.84
N ARG A 343 -5.68 -6.81 17.81
CA ARG A 343 -4.21 -6.86 17.93
C ARG A 343 -3.62 -5.47 18.16
N LEU A 344 -4.15 -4.43 17.49
CA LEU A 344 -3.76 -3.04 17.75
C LEU A 344 -4.13 -2.60 19.16
N ARG A 345 -5.38 -2.83 19.59
CA ARG A 345 -5.87 -2.47 20.93
C ARG A 345 -4.97 -3.05 22.00
N ARG A 346 -4.56 -4.31 21.87
CA ARG A 346 -3.68 -4.96 22.84
C ARG A 346 -2.37 -4.21 23.04
N ALA A 347 -1.71 -3.77 21.97
CA ALA A 347 -0.46 -3.03 22.07
C ALA A 347 -0.67 -1.64 22.69
N TYR A 348 -1.72 -0.92 22.28
CA TYR A 348 -2.02 0.40 22.84
C TYR A 348 -2.46 0.33 24.29
N THR A 349 -3.27 -0.66 24.67
CA THR A 349 -3.67 -0.90 26.07
C THR A 349 -2.45 -1.20 26.97
N ALA A 350 -1.55 -2.07 26.49
CA ALA A 350 -0.34 -2.41 27.27
C ALA A 350 0.58 -1.19 27.51
N LEU A 351 0.48 -0.17 26.65
CA LEU A 351 1.28 1.08 26.76
C LEU A 351 0.50 2.23 27.43
N ASP A 352 -0.73 1.96 27.96
CA ASP A 352 -1.62 2.97 28.55
C ASP A 352 -1.90 4.14 27.57
N ALA A 353 -2.14 3.82 26.32
CA ALA A 353 -2.32 4.79 25.21
C ALA A 353 -3.56 4.50 24.35
N THR A 354 -4.61 3.91 24.95
CA THR A 354 -5.85 3.55 24.24
C THR A 354 -6.56 4.77 23.63
N ASP A 355 -6.42 5.93 24.25
CA ASP A 355 -6.95 7.22 23.79
C ASP A 355 -6.20 7.76 22.54
N GLN A 356 -5.05 7.18 22.19
CA GLN A 356 -4.28 7.52 21.01
C GLN A 356 -4.62 6.63 19.80
N LEU A 357 -5.42 5.58 19.99
CA LEU A 357 -5.86 4.66 18.94
C LEU A 357 -7.28 4.96 18.52
N HIS A 358 -7.46 5.45 17.30
CA HIS A 358 -8.76 5.82 16.77
C HIS A 358 -9.17 4.91 15.60
N PHE A 359 -10.46 4.58 15.54
CA PHE A 359 -11.06 3.86 14.41
C PHE A 359 -12.19 4.69 13.82
N ASP A 360 -12.06 5.08 12.56
CA ASP A 360 -13.09 5.76 11.80
C ASP A 360 -13.80 4.80 10.86
N LYS A 361 -14.92 4.24 11.31
CA LYS A 361 -15.81 3.49 10.42
C LYS A 361 -16.88 4.45 9.89
N PHE A 362 -16.69 4.90 8.66
CA PHE A 362 -17.57 5.90 8.03
C PHE A 362 -18.49 5.26 6.97
N THR A 363 -19.60 5.94 6.66
CA THR A 363 -20.49 5.53 5.56
C THR A 363 -19.82 5.82 4.21
N GLY A 364 -19.47 4.78 3.47
CA GLY A 364 -18.81 4.90 2.17
C GLY A 364 -18.06 3.64 1.76
N GLY A 365 -17.49 3.67 0.56
CA GLY A 365 -16.68 2.61 -0.01
C GLY A 365 -15.19 2.79 0.27
N HIS A 366 -14.36 2.38 -0.70
CA HIS A 366 -12.91 2.50 -0.63
C HIS A 366 -12.47 3.95 -0.94
N MET A 367 -12.50 4.82 0.07
CA MET A 367 -12.22 6.24 -0.09
C MET A 367 -11.60 6.84 1.17
N TRP A 368 -11.00 8.02 1.05
CA TRP A 368 -10.51 8.83 2.16
C TRP A 368 -11.67 9.47 2.92
N SER A 369 -11.65 9.39 4.24
CA SER A 369 -12.63 10.06 5.11
C SER A 369 -12.14 11.43 5.59
N GLY A 370 -11.04 11.45 6.31
CA GLY A 370 -10.49 12.65 6.95
C GLY A 370 -11.26 13.13 8.17
N ARG A 371 -12.42 12.52 8.48
CA ARG A 371 -13.33 12.98 9.53
C ARG A 371 -12.69 13.02 10.91
N ILE A 372 -11.97 11.97 11.30
CA ILE A 372 -11.18 11.92 12.54
C ILE A 372 -9.74 12.36 12.30
N ALA A 373 -9.18 12.09 11.12
CA ALA A 373 -7.79 12.39 10.80
C ALA A 373 -7.47 13.88 10.92
N PHE A 374 -8.26 14.76 10.32
CA PHE A 374 -7.96 16.20 10.37
C PHE A 374 -7.96 16.76 11.79
N PRO A 375 -8.98 16.58 12.64
CA PRO A 375 -8.93 17.05 14.03
C PRO A 375 -7.78 16.44 14.83
N LEU A 376 -7.45 15.17 14.61
CA LEU A 376 -6.33 14.50 15.28
C LEU A 376 -4.98 15.12 14.89
N PHE A 377 -4.78 15.37 13.59
CA PHE A 377 -3.56 16.02 13.09
C PHE A 377 -3.44 17.44 13.64
N ASP A 378 -4.54 18.23 13.63
CA ASP A 378 -4.55 19.58 14.20
C ASP A 378 -4.17 19.55 15.69
N LYS A 379 -4.77 18.64 16.47
CA LYS A 379 -4.46 18.46 17.90
C LYS A 379 -3.00 18.10 18.15
N VAL A 380 -2.40 17.24 17.35
CA VAL A 380 -1.04 16.71 17.60
C VAL A 380 0.06 17.60 17.05
N LEU A 381 -0.18 18.25 15.91
CA LEU A 381 0.87 18.95 15.17
C LEU A 381 0.82 20.48 15.26
N LYS A 382 -0.33 21.06 15.63
CA LYS A 382 -0.49 22.51 15.74
C LYS A 382 -0.53 23.02 17.20
N SER A 383 -0.61 22.10 18.17
CA SER A 383 -0.53 22.44 19.61
C SER A 383 0.88 22.79 20.04
#